data_9241b03110b2ea2f5b70f187738d25a0
#
_entry.id   9241b03110b2ea2f5b70f187738d25a0
#
_cell.length_a   1.000
_cell.length_b   1.000
_cell.length_c   1.000
_cell.angle_alpha   90.00
_cell.angle_beta   90.00
_cell.angle_gamma   90.00
#
_symmetry.space_group_name_H-M   'P 1'
#
loop_
_entity.id
_entity.type
_entity.pdbx_description
1 polymer ?
#
loop_
_entity_poly.entity_id
_entity_poly.type
_entity_poly.pdbx_seq_one_letter_code
_entity_poly.pdbx_strand_id
1 'polypeptide(L)'
;MSNDAKATRARRPGRPKAGSEDKKARILSEALTLFSTQGYVATSLADIARASDISKAGLLHHYSSKDQLLAAVLDERDRRIVSRLPRPEEGAEAALNAWVDMVAHNQHHPDGVALYTAMSAAVIDSKHQAHPWFREHLIGAITYLVEAFEHGKTTGEVREDAPSEQIARRLVAISDGLQVQWLCSRADGGRTLNMHEVMAGVAVDMKKRWLIRSE
;
A
#
# COMPACT_ATOMS: atom_id res chain seq x y z
N MET A 1 -52.22 -14.40 30.77
CA MET A 1 -51.40 -13.20 30.60
C MET A 1 -50.24 -13.57 29.70
N SER A 2 -50.43 -13.36 28.38
CA SER A 2 -49.44 -13.63 27.35
C SER A 2 -48.49 -12.44 27.22
N ASN A 3 -47.20 -12.69 27.27
CA ASN A 3 -46.16 -11.69 27.11
C ASN A 3 -45.47 -11.94 25.78
N ASP A 4 -45.90 -11.20 24.72
CA ASP A 4 -45.32 -11.22 23.40
C ASP A 4 -44.03 -10.38 23.38
N ALA A 5 -42.89 -11.03 23.46
CA ALA A 5 -41.60 -10.38 23.22
C ALA A 5 -41.36 -10.23 21.73
N LYS A 6 -41.56 -9.03 21.17
CA LYS A 6 -41.18 -8.64 19.83
C LYS A 6 -39.66 -8.64 19.67
N ALA A 7 -39.11 -9.66 19.03
CA ALA A 7 -37.71 -9.72 18.62
C ALA A 7 -37.46 -8.68 17.50
N THR A 8 -36.65 -7.67 17.82
CA THR A 8 -36.19 -6.66 16.87
C THR A 8 -35.19 -7.30 15.90
N ARG A 9 -35.64 -7.57 14.68
CA ARG A 9 -34.80 -8.13 13.58
C ARG A 9 -33.77 -7.08 13.16
N ALA A 10 -32.49 -7.30 13.46
CA ALA A 10 -31.40 -6.47 12.95
C ALA A 10 -31.42 -6.45 11.41
N ARG A 11 -31.54 -5.25 10.84
CA ARG A 11 -31.47 -5.03 9.38
C ARG A 11 -30.06 -5.42 8.90
N ARG A 12 -29.96 -6.43 8.05
CA ARG A 12 -28.74 -6.74 7.30
C ARG A 12 -28.37 -5.54 6.41
N PRO A 13 -27.07 -5.16 6.32
CA PRO A 13 -26.64 -4.12 5.38
C PRO A 13 -27.04 -4.50 3.96
N GLY A 14 -27.81 -3.62 3.30
CA GLY A 14 -28.26 -3.85 1.94
C GLY A 14 -27.07 -3.86 0.97
N ARG A 15 -27.13 -4.72 -0.06
CA ARG A 15 -26.18 -4.75 -1.18
C ARG A 15 -26.01 -3.34 -1.75
N PRO A 16 -24.75 -2.84 -1.98
CA PRO A 16 -24.54 -1.52 -2.56
C PRO A 16 -25.31 -1.38 -3.90
N LYS A 17 -25.93 -0.23 -4.13
CA LYS A 17 -26.62 0.05 -5.38
C LYS A 17 -25.60 0.09 -6.52
N ALA A 18 -25.87 -0.56 -7.64
CA ALA A 18 -25.08 -0.42 -8.87
C ALA A 18 -24.87 1.07 -9.18
N GLY A 19 -23.59 1.49 -9.38
CA GLY A 19 -23.21 2.89 -9.55
C GLY A 19 -22.64 3.56 -8.26
N SER A 20 -22.78 2.97 -7.08
CA SER A 20 -22.16 3.49 -5.85
C SER A 20 -20.66 3.11 -5.75
N GLU A 21 -20.30 1.91 -6.23
CA GLU A 21 -18.92 1.45 -6.29
C GLU A 21 -18.13 2.24 -7.35
N ASP A 22 -18.72 2.49 -8.51
CA ASP A 22 -18.11 3.34 -9.55
C ASP A 22 -17.85 4.77 -9.07
N LYS A 23 -18.76 5.34 -8.27
CA LYS A 23 -18.58 6.67 -7.68
C LYS A 23 -17.44 6.71 -6.67
N LYS A 24 -17.34 5.71 -5.78
CA LYS A 24 -16.23 5.61 -4.82
C LYS A 24 -14.90 5.47 -5.54
N ALA A 25 -14.80 4.58 -6.52
CA ALA A 25 -13.59 4.38 -7.31
C ALA A 25 -13.15 5.68 -8.01
N ARG A 26 -14.10 6.45 -8.59
CA ARG A 26 -13.84 7.74 -9.21
C ARG A 26 -13.35 8.78 -8.19
N ILE A 27 -13.99 8.87 -7.02
CA ILE A 27 -13.55 9.77 -5.94
C ILE A 27 -12.11 9.47 -5.53
N LEU A 28 -11.79 8.18 -5.31
CA LEU A 28 -10.44 7.77 -4.91
C LEU A 28 -9.39 8.06 -5.99
N SER A 29 -9.73 7.85 -7.27
CA SER A 29 -8.85 8.14 -8.40
C SER A 29 -8.55 9.64 -8.51
N GLU A 30 -9.58 10.48 -8.46
CA GLU A 30 -9.41 11.94 -8.55
C GLU A 30 -8.69 12.49 -7.31
N ALA A 31 -9.00 11.95 -6.13
CA ALA A 31 -8.29 12.34 -4.90
C ALA A 31 -6.81 11.96 -4.97
N LEU A 32 -6.47 10.76 -5.46
CA LEU A 32 -5.09 10.34 -5.68
C LEU A 32 -4.35 11.31 -6.60
N THR A 33 -4.93 11.63 -7.76
CA THR A 33 -4.34 12.55 -8.74
C THR A 33 -4.12 13.95 -8.13
N LEU A 34 -5.12 14.49 -7.43
CA LEU A 34 -5.00 15.83 -6.84
C LEU A 34 -4.01 15.85 -5.67
N PHE A 35 -4.01 14.83 -4.82
CA PHE A 35 -3.05 14.76 -3.71
C PHE A 35 -1.61 14.57 -4.18
N SER A 36 -1.38 13.82 -5.26
CA SER A 36 -0.04 13.59 -5.81
C SER A 36 0.52 14.78 -6.58
N THR A 37 -0.34 15.57 -7.23
CA THR A 37 0.09 16.70 -8.11
C THR A 37 0.10 18.05 -7.40
N GLN A 38 -0.89 18.31 -6.53
CA GLN A 38 -1.04 19.59 -5.82
C GLN A 38 -0.60 19.51 -4.36
N GLY A 39 -0.43 18.30 -3.84
CA GLY A 39 -0.15 18.04 -2.45
C GLY A 39 -1.41 17.98 -1.57
N TYR A 40 -1.29 17.28 -0.45
CA TYR A 40 -2.41 17.07 0.47
C TYR A 40 -2.95 18.39 1.05
N VAL A 41 -2.07 19.31 1.47
CA VAL A 41 -2.47 20.57 2.14
C VAL A 41 -3.26 21.48 1.20
N ALA A 42 -2.79 21.64 -0.04
CA ALA A 42 -3.39 22.54 -1.01
C ALA A 42 -4.71 22.03 -1.62
N THR A 43 -4.93 20.71 -1.62
CA THR A 43 -6.15 20.12 -2.18
C THR A 43 -7.32 20.22 -1.22
N SER A 44 -8.47 20.74 -1.69
CA SER A 44 -9.71 20.80 -0.91
C SER A 44 -10.71 19.70 -1.28
N LEU A 45 -11.63 19.37 -0.35
CA LEU A 45 -12.75 18.47 -0.67
C LEU A 45 -13.66 19.00 -1.78
N ALA A 46 -13.72 20.32 -1.97
CA ALA A 46 -14.49 20.93 -3.07
C ALA A 46 -13.83 20.67 -4.42
N ASP A 47 -12.50 20.71 -4.50
CA ASP A 47 -11.75 20.40 -5.72
C ASP A 47 -11.93 18.94 -6.12
N ILE A 48 -11.84 18.04 -5.15
CA ILE A 48 -12.05 16.59 -5.38
C ILE A 48 -13.50 16.31 -5.81
N ALA A 49 -14.48 16.93 -5.16
CA ALA A 49 -15.89 16.77 -5.54
C ALA A 49 -16.14 17.24 -6.98
N ARG A 50 -15.58 18.38 -7.36
CA ARG A 50 -15.65 18.92 -8.73
C ARG A 50 -14.99 17.98 -9.74
N ALA A 51 -13.78 17.51 -9.47
CA ALA A 51 -13.08 16.56 -10.34
C ALA A 51 -13.84 15.23 -10.49
N SER A 52 -14.47 14.79 -9.39
CA SER A 52 -15.29 13.55 -9.39
C SER A 52 -16.71 13.71 -9.94
N ASP A 53 -17.07 14.91 -10.42
CA ASP A 53 -18.44 15.24 -10.93
C ASP A 53 -19.54 14.86 -9.92
N ILE A 54 -19.36 15.31 -8.66
CA ILE A 54 -20.34 15.15 -7.58
C ILE A 54 -20.41 16.44 -6.76
N SER A 55 -21.50 16.61 -6.00
CA SER A 55 -21.57 17.71 -5.04
C SER A 55 -20.66 17.46 -3.85
N LYS A 56 -20.18 18.54 -3.20
CA LYS A 56 -19.40 18.44 -1.93
C LYS A 56 -20.18 17.67 -0.86
N ALA A 57 -21.51 17.86 -0.78
CA ALA A 57 -22.37 17.11 0.13
C ALA A 57 -22.39 15.60 -0.21
N GLY A 58 -22.41 15.26 -1.51
CA GLY A 58 -22.29 13.88 -1.98
C GLY A 58 -20.95 13.25 -1.62
N LEU A 59 -19.83 13.99 -1.72
CA LEU A 59 -18.53 13.52 -1.29
C LEU A 59 -18.49 13.32 0.22
N LEU A 60 -18.99 14.26 1.01
CA LEU A 60 -19.04 14.15 2.47
C LEU A 60 -19.94 13.00 2.96
N HIS A 61 -20.90 12.56 2.15
CA HIS A 61 -21.67 11.34 2.43
C HIS A 61 -20.82 10.06 2.33
N HIS A 62 -19.79 10.06 1.48
CA HIS A 62 -18.87 8.93 1.33
C HIS A 62 -17.68 9.02 2.28
N TYR A 63 -17.12 10.22 2.50
CA TYR A 63 -15.94 10.48 3.32
C TYR A 63 -16.17 11.73 4.16
N SER A 64 -16.28 11.58 5.46
CA SER A 64 -16.65 12.66 6.40
C SER A 64 -15.60 13.78 6.52
N SER A 65 -14.35 13.49 6.13
CA SER A 65 -13.23 14.43 6.17
C SER A 65 -12.21 14.18 5.08
N LYS A 66 -11.31 15.14 4.85
CA LYS A 66 -10.17 15.00 3.93
C LYS A 66 -9.20 13.92 4.41
N ASP A 67 -9.03 13.82 5.72
CA ASP A 67 -8.17 12.80 6.34
C ASP A 67 -8.71 11.38 6.14
N GLN A 68 -10.02 11.20 6.30
CA GLN A 68 -10.66 9.92 6.00
C GLN A 68 -10.54 9.55 4.52
N LEU A 69 -10.65 10.53 3.63
CA LEU A 69 -10.45 10.31 2.19
C LEU A 69 -8.99 9.95 1.88
N LEU A 70 -8.02 10.63 2.51
CA LEU A 70 -6.60 10.29 2.35
C LEU A 70 -6.32 8.84 2.79
N ALA A 71 -6.79 8.45 3.97
CA ALA A 71 -6.65 7.07 4.45
C ALA A 71 -7.26 6.08 3.45
N ALA A 72 -8.45 6.35 2.93
CA ALA A 72 -9.10 5.48 1.94
C ALA A 72 -8.33 5.40 0.60
N VAL A 73 -7.67 6.47 0.16
CA VAL A 73 -6.80 6.47 -1.04
C VAL A 73 -5.57 5.59 -0.81
N LEU A 74 -4.95 5.71 0.36
CA LEU A 74 -3.79 4.91 0.74
C LEU A 74 -4.17 3.43 0.91
N ASP A 75 -5.31 3.13 1.53
CA ASP A 75 -5.87 1.77 1.65
C ASP A 75 -6.16 1.13 0.28
N GLU A 76 -6.71 1.90 -0.67
CA GLU A 76 -6.98 1.40 -2.02
C GLU A 76 -5.68 1.06 -2.76
N ARG A 77 -4.65 1.90 -2.61
CA ARG A 77 -3.32 1.63 -3.15
C ARG A 77 -2.76 0.32 -2.60
N ASP A 78 -2.77 0.16 -1.29
CA ASP A 78 -2.22 -1.03 -0.62
C ASP A 78 -3.01 -2.28 -0.95
N ARG A 79 -4.33 -2.22 -0.98
CA ARG A 79 -5.17 -3.36 -1.33
C ARG A 79 -4.84 -3.92 -2.71
N ARG A 80 -4.54 -3.07 -3.70
CA ARG A 80 -4.13 -3.48 -5.04
C ARG A 80 -2.77 -4.19 -5.05
N ILE A 81 -1.89 -3.80 -4.15
CA ILE A 81 -0.57 -4.42 -3.97
C ILE A 81 -0.71 -5.75 -3.22
N VAL A 82 -1.29 -5.72 -2.02
CA VAL A 82 -1.41 -6.87 -1.13
C VAL A 82 -2.18 -8.02 -1.78
N SER A 83 -3.22 -7.73 -2.59
CA SER A 83 -3.99 -8.77 -3.30
C SER A 83 -3.19 -9.59 -4.31
N ARG A 84 -1.96 -9.17 -4.64
CA ARG A 84 -1.05 -9.86 -5.57
C ARG A 84 0.09 -10.58 -4.87
N LEU A 85 0.26 -10.36 -3.58
CA LEU A 85 1.29 -11.04 -2.81
C LEU A 85 0.88 -12.50 -2.56
N PRO A 86 1.80 -13.47 -2.73
CA PRO A 86 1.58 -14.83 -2.29
C PRO A 86 1.41 -14.87 -0.77
N ARG A 87 0.84 -15.94 -0.25
CA ARG A 87 0.76 -16.12 1.20
C ARG A 87 2.17 -16.41 1.74
N PRO A 88 2.49 -16.00 2.98
CA PRO A 88 3.79 -16.28 3.59
C PRO A 88 4.18 -17.77 3.57
N GLU A 89 3.18 -18.66 3.64
CA GLU A 89 3.37 -20.12 3.60
C GLU A 89 3.81 -20.64 2.21
N GLU A 90 3.80 -19.80 1.18
CA GLU A 90 4.35 -20.14 -0.15
C GLU A 90 5.87 -19.96 -0.21
N GLY A 91 6.50 -19.45 0.86
CA GLY A 91 7.93 -19.43 1.07
C GLY A 91 8.62 -18.11 0.75
N ALA A 92 9.88 -18.03 1.15
CA ALA A 92 10.69 -16.82 1.05
C ALA A 92 11.03 -16.46 -0.41
N GLU A 93 11.24 -17.46 -1.27
CA GLU A 93 11.52 -17.18 -2.69
C GLU A 93 10.32 -16.56 -3.40
N ALA A 94 9.12 -17.08 -3.15
CA ALA A 94 7.87 -16.53 -3.69
C ALA A 94 7.65 -15.10 -3.20
N ALA A 95 7.87 -14.83 -1.91
CA ALA A 95 7.77 -13.51 -1.33
C ALA A 95 8.77 -12.52 -1.93
N LEU A 96 10.04 -12.92 -2.14
CA LEU A 96 11.06 -12.08 -2.78
C LEU A 96 10.71 -11.75 -4.23
N ASN A 97 10.22 -12.73 -5.01
CA ASN A 97 9.80 -12.49 -6.39
C ASN A 97 8.64 -11.50 -6.44
N ALA A 98 7.61 -11.71 -5.62
CA ALA A 98 6.46 -10.82 -5.55
C ALA A 98 6.85 -9.40 -5.09
N TRP A 99 7.85 -9.28 -4.22
CA TRP A 99 8.37 -7.96 -3.80
C TRP A 99 9.03 -7.21 -4.97
N VAL A 100 9.78 -7.91 -5.81
CA VAL A 100 10.36 -7.35 -7.05
C VAL A 100 9.26 -6.91 -8.00
N ASP A 101 8.23 -7.75 -8.21
CA ASP A 101 7.09 -7.44 -9.08
C ASP A 101 6.28 -6.26 -8.57
N MET A 102 6.14 -6.11 -7.26
CA MET A 102 5.50 -4.94 -6.63
C MET A 102 6.27 -3.65 -6.93
N VAL A 103 7.60 -3.67 -6.83
CA VAL A 103 8.43 -2.51 -7.16
C VAL A 103 8.34 -2.17 -8.66
N ALA A 104 8.30 -3.18 -9.54
CA ALA A 104 8.06 -3.00 -10.97
C ALA A 104 6.68 -2.36 -11.23
N HIS A 105 5.64 -2.85 -10.55
CA HIS A 105 4.29 -2.29 -10.65
C HIS A 105 4.24 -0.81 -10.25
N ASN A 106 4.94 -0.42 -9.20
CA ASN A 106 5.01 0.96 -8.74
C ASN A 106 5.54 1.93 -9.82
N GLN A 107 6.46 1.49 -10.69
CA GLN A 107 6.96 2.32 -11.80
C GLN A 107 5.86 2.73 -12.80
N HIS A 108 4.78 1.97 -12.90
CA HIS A 108 3.63 2.26 -13.76
C HIS A 108 2.55 3.10 -13.07
N HIS A 109 2.73 3.43 -11.77
CA HIS A 109 1.75 4.14 -10.95
C HIS A 109 2.39 5.34 -10.22
N PRO A 110 2.92 6.34 -10.97
CA PRO A 110 3.69 7.44 -10.41
C PRO A 110 2.93 8.25 -9.37
N ASP A 111 1.63 8.46 -9.54
CA ASP A 111 0.82 9.22 -8.60
C ASP A 111 0.75 8.53 -7.23
N GLY A 112 0.62 7.20 -7.21
CA GLY A 112 0.63 6.42 -5.97
C GLY A 112 1.98 6.47 -5.26
N VAL A 113 3.08 6.42 -6.02
CA VAL A 113 4.43 6.55 -5.48
C VAL A 113 4.68 7.96 -4.94
N ALA A 114 4.29 9.01 -5.69
CA ALA A 114 4.47 10.40 -5.28
C ALA A 114 3.69 10.70 -3.99
N LEU A 115 2.42 10.27 -3.91
CA LEU A 115 1.61 10.45 -2.71
C LEU A 115 2.22 9.71 -1.50
N TYR A 116 2.58 8.44 -1.66
CA TYR A 116 3.21 7.65 -0.59
C TYR A 116 4.48 8.31 -0.09
N THR A 117 5.39 8.67 -0.99
CA THR A 117 6.68 9.31 -0.64
C THR A 117 6.49 10.65 0.05
N ALA A 118 5.56 11.50 -0.44
CA ALA A 118 5.26 12.78 0.19
C ALA A 118 4.68 12.61 1.60
N MET A 119 3.80 11.62 1.78
CA MET A 119 3.16 11.37 3.07
C MET A 119 4.11 10.66 4.06
N SER A 120 5.06 9.85 3.60
CA SER A 120 6.05 9.20 4.48
C SER A 120 6.90 10.24 5.23
N ALA A 121 7.22 11.38 4.62
CA ALA A 121 7.91 12.48 5.30
C ALA A 121 7.02 13.17 6.36
N ALA A 122 5.71 13.23 6.14
CA ALA A 122 4.78 13.88 7.07
C ALA A 122 4.58 13.08 8.38
N VAL A 123 4.92 11.78 8.40
CA VAL A 123 4.75 10.92 9.61
C VAL A 123 5.79 11.19 10.70
N ILE A 124 6.75 12.07 10.47
CA ILE A 124 7.66 12.57 11.52
C ILE A 124 6.84 13.20 12.67
N ASP A 125 5.74 13.88 12.34
CA ASP A 125 4.77 14.35 13.34
C ASP A 125 3.78 13.21 13.68
N SER A 126 3.87 12.67 14.89
CA SER A 126 2.96 11.62 15.38
C SER A 126 1.49 12.05 15.46
N LYS A 127 1.21 13.35 15.37
CA LYS A 127 -0.15 13.89 15.30
C LYS A 127 -0.68 14.01 13.86
N HIS A 128 0.19 13.79 12.86
CA HIS A 128 -0.24 13.81 11.46
C HIS A 128 -1.25 12.70 11.18
N GLN A 129 -2.32 13.01 10.46
CA GLN A 129 -3.46 12.11 10.24
C GLN A 129 -3.06 10.80 9.52
N ALA A 130 -2.02 10.83 8.69
CA ALA A 130 -1.51 9.64 8.01
C ALA A 130 -0.59 8.77 8.88
N HIS A 131 -0.16 9.24 10.07
CA HIS A 131 0.79 8.51 10.92
C HIS A 131 0.30 7.11 11.33
N PRO A 132 -0.96 6.90 11.80
CA PRO A 132 -1.44 5.57 12.13
C PRO A 132 -1.42 4.63 10.93
N TRP A 133 -1.82 5.12 9.75
CA TRP A 133 -1.82 4.33 8.53
C TRP A 133 -0.40 3.87 8.16
N PHE A 134 0.58 4.77 8.15
CA PHE A 134 1.97 4.43 7.84
C PHE A 134 2.56 3.43 8.82
N ARG A 135 2.24 3.59 10.11
CA ARG A 135 2.67 2.64 11.15
C ARG A 135 2.17 1.24 10.85
N GLU A 136 0.88 1.08 10.57
CA GLU A 136 0.27 -0.22 10.26
C GLU A 136 0.81 -0.78 8.92
N HIS A 137 0.97 0.06 7.90
CA HIS A 137 1.55 -0.32 6.62
C HIS A 137 2.98 -0.88 6.77
N LEU A 138 3.86 -0.19 7.49
CA LEU A 138 5.24 -0.65 7.70
C LEU A 138 5.29 -1.94 8.55
N ILE A 139 4.46 -2.03 9.59
CA ILE A 139 4.33 -3.26 10.39
C ILE A 139 3.88 -4.41 9.48
N GLY A 140 2.83 -4.23 8.70
CA GLY A 140 2.30 -5.26 7.81
C GLY A 140 3.32 -5.73 6.77
N ALA A 141 4.02 -4.81 6.12
CA ALA A 141 5.04 -5.10 5.12
C ALA A 141 6.23 -5.89 5.71
N ILE A 142 6.70 -5.49 6.89
CA ILE A 142 7.79 -6.19 7.59
C ILE A 142 7.31 -7.57 8.06
N THR A 143 6.15 -7.65 8.70
CA THR A 143 5.59 -8.91 9.20
C THR A 143 5.42 -9.93 8.08
N TYR A 144 4.85 -9.53 6.94
CA TYR A 144 4.69 -10.39 5.76
C TYR A 144 6.01 -11.04 5.34
N LEU A 145 7.07 -10.24 5.20
CA LEU A 145 8.39 -10.76 4.81
C LEU A 145 9.00 -11.65 5.90
N VAL A 146 8.87 -11.25 7.17
CA VAL A 146 9.36 -12.07 8.29
C VAL A 146 8.69 -13.43 8.32
N GLU A 147 7.35 -13.48 8.21
CA GLU A 147 6.59 -14.72 8.21
C GLU A 147 7.00 -15.65 7.06
N ALA A 148 7.22 -15.12 5.84
CA ALA A 148 7.69 -15.90 4.70
C ALA A 148 9.09 -16.50 4.93
N PHE A 149 10.02 -15.73 5.51
CA PHE A 149 11.36 -16.22 5.83
C PHE A 149 11.35 -17.23 6.99
N GLU A 150 10.57 -16.98 8.04
CA GLU A 150 10.45 -17.93 9.15
C GLU A 150 9.79 -19.24 8.70
N HIS A 151 8.75 -19.17 7.85
CA HIS A 151 8.21 -20.38 7.23
C HIS A 151 9.27 -21.12 6.41
N GLY A 152 10.03 -20.41 5.58
CA GLY A 152 11.13 -20.98 4.79
C GLY A 152 12.20 -21.69 5.64
N LYS A 153 12.47 -21.24 6.87
CA LYS A 153 13.34 -21.96 7.82
C LYS A 153 12.73 -23.29 8.23
N THR A 154 11.44 -23.32 8.52
CA THR A 154 10.77 -24.57 8.94
C THR A 154 10.70 -25.62 7.83
N THR A 155 10.68 -25.19 6.56
CA THR A 155 10.66 -26.07 5.38
C THR A 155 12.05 -26.43 4.85
N GLY A 156 13.11 -25.83 5.39
CA GLY A 156 14.48 -26.01 4.89
C GLY A 156 14.79 -25.20 3.62
N GLU A 157 13.91 -24.32 3.17
CA GLU A 157 14.16 -23.39 2.06
C GLU A 157 15.16 -22.30 2.44
N VAL A 158 15.11 -21.83 3.69
CA VAL A 158 15.92 -20.74 4.22
C VAL A 158 16.85 -21.25 5.30
N ARG A 159 18.09 -20.74 5.33
CA ARG A 159 19.07 -21.04 6.38
C ARG A 159 18.53 -20.63 7.75
N GLU A 160 18.76 -21.47 8.77
CA GLU A 160 18.30 -21.19 10.14
C GLU A 160 18.87 -19.90 10.74
N ASP A 161 20.11 -19.54 10.36
CA ASP A 161 20.78 -18.33 10.82
C ASP A 161 20.39 -17.06 10.07
N ALA A 162 19.45 -17.11 9.14
CA ALA A 162 18.98 -15.95 8.40
C ALA A 162 18.27 -14.95 9.34
N PRO A 163 18.71 -13.68 9.39
CA PRO A 163 18.11 -12.68 10.26
C PRO A 163 16.85 -12.07 9.61
N SER A 164 15.72 -12.79 9.65
CA SER A 164 14.48 -12.49 8.91
C SER A 164 14.00 -11.06 9.09
N GLU A 165 13.99 -10.54 10.32
CA GLU A 165 13.57 -9.15 10.57
C GLU A 165 14.52 -8.13 9.92
N GLN A 166 15.83 -8.36 9.98
CA GLN A 166 16.79 -7.45 9.34
C GLN A 166 16.70 -7.51 7.81
N ILE A 167 16.42 -8.69 7.25
CA ILE A 167 16.20 -8.86 5.81
C ILE A 167 14.96 -8.09 5.39
N ALA A 168 13.84 -8.27 6.09
CA ALA A 168 12.59 -7.57 5.83
C ALA A 168 12.76 -6.04 5.89
N ARG A 169 13.36 -5.53 6.96
CA ARG A 169 13.62 -4.08 7.11
C ARG A 169 14.51 -3.52 6.01
N ARG A 170 15.53 -4.27 5.56
CA ARG A 170 16.39 -3.84 4.44
C ARG A 170 15.61 -3.78 3.13
N LEU A 171 14.77 -4.76 2.82
CA LEU A 171 13.95 -4.77 1.61
C LEU A 171 12.98 -3.58 1.58
N VAL A 172 12.29 -3.32 2.69
CA VAL A 172 11.40 -2.15 2.82
C VAL A 172 12.19 -0.85 2.65
N ALA A 173 13.29 -0.67 3.38
CA ALA A 173 14.10 0.56 3.31
C ALA A 173 14.70 0.82 1.92
N ILE A 174 15.12 -0.23 1.21
CA ILE A 174 15.60 -0.10 -0.17
C ILE A 174 14.46 0.30 -1.09
N SER A 175 13.28 -0.32 -0.95
CA SER A 175 12.09 0.03 -1.75
C SER A 175 11.70 1.49 -1.58
N ASP A 176 11.65 1.97 -0.34
CA ASP A 176 11.30 3.37 -0.04
C ASP A 176 12.35 4.34 -0.59
N GLY A 177 13.64 4.02 -0.42
CA GLY A 177 14.73 4.81 -0.98
C GLY A 177 14.72 4.85 -2.51
N LEU A 178 14.40 3.74 -3.17
CA LEU A 178 14.28 3.67 -4.64
C LEU A 178 13.15 4.54 -5.16
N GLN A 179 12.02 4.64 -4.46
CA GLN A 179 10.91 5.50 -4.84
C GLN A 179 11.34 6.97 -4.89
N VAL A 180 12.06 7.43 -3.86
CA VAL A 180 12.60 8.81 -3.81
C VAL A 180 13.54 9.07 -4.98
N GLN A 181 14.53 8.18 -5.20
CA GLN A 181 15.50 8.32 -6.28
C GLN A 181 14.83 8.30 -7.66
N TRP A 182 13.85 7.44 -7.84
CA TRP A 182 13.10 7.33 -9.08
C TRP A 182 12.30 8.61 -9.39
N LEU A 183 11.58 9.15 -8.39
CA LEU A 183 10.85 10.40 -8.55
C LEU A 183 11.78 11.55 -8.93
N CYS A 184 12.94 11.67 -8.28
CA CYS A 184 13.95 12.66 -8.65
C CYS A 184 14.44 12.47 -10.08
N SER A 185 14.79 11.23 -10.49
CA SER A 185 15.31 10.96 -11.83
C SER A 185 14.31 11.24 -12.96
N ARG A 186 13.01 11.20 -12.66
CA ARG A 186 11.96 11.55 -13.63
C ARG A 186 11.86 13.05 -13.90
N ALA A 187 12.20 13.88 -12.91
CA ALA A 187 12.07 15.33 -13.00
C ALA A 187 13.12 15.94 -13.95
N ASP A 188 14.30 15.33 -14.06
CA ASP A 188 15.47 15.94 -14.71
C ASP A 188 15.53 15.67 -16.22
N GLY A 189 14.60 14.90 -16.80
CA GLY A 189 14.60 14.54 -18.23
C GLY A 189 15.81 13.68 -18.67
N GLY A 190 16.61 13.21 -17.71
CA GLY A 190 17.75 12.33 -17.90
C GLY A 190 17.39 10.84 -17.97
N ARG A 191 18.38 9.98 -17.74
CA ARG A 191 18.13 8.53 -17.63
C ARG A 191 17.32 8.23 -16.37
N THR A 192 16.08 7.83 -16.55
CA THR A 192 15.22 7.43 -15.43
C THR A 192 15.76 6.17 -14.75
N LEU A 193 15.82 6.18 -13.41
CA LEU A 193 16.17 5.00 -12.62
C LEU A 193 15.20 3.86 -12.90
N ASN A 194 15.72 2.65 -13.14
CA ASN A 194 14.91 1.44 -13.19
C ASN A 194 14.86 0.78 -11.81
N MET A 195 13.79 1.04 -11.04
CA MET A 195 13.63 0.48 -9.70
C MET A 195 13.55 -1.06 -9.71
N HIS A 196 12.90 -1.63 -10.73
CA HIS A 196 12.79 -3.09 -10.88
C HIS A 196 14.17 -3.73 -11.02
N GLU A 197 15.04 -3.21 -11.89
CA GLU A 197 16.39 -3.75 -12.12
C GLU A 197 17.21 -3.76 -10.83
N VAL A 198 17.17 -2.66 -10.06
CA VAL A 198 17.91 -2.56 -8.80
C VAL A 198 17.34 -3.55 -7.78
N MET A 199 16.01 -3.61 -7.61
CA MET A 199 15.39 -4.51 -6.65
C MET A 199 15.58 -5.98 -7.02
N ALA A 200 15.55 -6.32 -8.32
CA ALA A 200 15.85 -7.68 -8.80
C ALA A 200 17.28 -8.10 -8.41
N GLY A 201 18.25 -7.19 -8.55
CA GLY A 201 19.64 -7.43 -8.08
C GLY A 201 19.69 -7.70 -6.58
N VAL A 202 19.00 -6.90 -5.78
CA VAL A 202 18.91 -7.10 -4.32
C VAL A 202 18.28 -8.46 -3.99
N ALA A 203 17.20 -8.85 -4.66
CA ALA A 203 16.55 -10.14 -4.44
C ALA A 203 17.48 -11.31 -4.81
N VAL A 204 18.23 -11.21 -5.90
CA VAL A 204 19.23 -12.22 -6.29
C VAL A 204 20.30 -12.39 -5.20
N ASP A 205 20.81 -11.30 -4.63
CA ASP A 205 21.82 -11.36 -3.57
C ASP A 205 21.24 -11.96 -2.27
N MET A 206 19.99 -11.61 -1.92
CA MET A 206 19.30 -12.20 -0.77
C MET A 206 19.09 -13.71 -0.95
N LYS A 207 18.65 -14.14 -2.14
CA LYS A 207 18.49 -15.57 -2.47
C LYS A 207 19.82 -16.32 -2.39
N LYS A 208 20.88 -15.82 -3.02
CA LYS A 208 22.21 -16.44 -2.96
C LYS A 208 22.73 -16.61 -1.54
N ARG A 209 22.44 -15.65 -0.68
CA ARG A 209 22.96 -15.63 0.69
C ARG A 209 22.16 -16.51 1.64
N TRP A 210 20.84 -16.53 1.50
CA TRP A 210 19.95 -17.04 2.53
C TRP A 210 19.09 -18.25 2.12
N LEU A 211 18.84 -18.46 0.80
CA LEU A 211 18.10 -19.64 0.36
C LEU A 211 19.02 -20.84 0.16
N ILE A 212 18.53 -21.99 0.56
CA ILE A 212 19.17 -23.28 0.34
C ILE A 212 18.72 -23.77 -1.03
N ARG A 213 19.64 -23.95 -1.97
CA ARG A 213 19.31 -24.53 -3.27
C ARG A 213 19.07 -26.02 -3.09
N SER A 214 17.89 -26.50 -3.48
CA SER A 214 17.70 -27.92 -3.73
C SER A 214 18.58 -28.33 -4.90
N GLU A 215 19.45 -29.31 -4.71
CA GLU A 215 20.26 -29.92 -5.78
C GLU A 215 19.37 -30.64 -6.80
#